data_85fd9aabd8c3cdcd64128a31a82ac740
#
_entry.id   85fd9aabd8c3cdcd64128a31a82ac740
#
_cell.length_a   1.000
_cell.length_b   1.000
_cell.length_c   1.000
_cell.angle_alpha   90.00
_cell.angle_beta   90.00
_cell.angle_gamma   90.00
#
_symmetry.space_group_name_H-M   'P 1'
#
loop_
_entity.id
_entity.type
_entity.pdbx_description
1 polymer ?
#
loop_
_entity_poly.entity_id
_entity_poly.type
_entity_poly.pdbx_seq_one_letter_code
_entity_poly.pdbx_strand_id
1 'polypeptide(L)'
;METITSVNNARVKDVANLKQKKFRTERGAFFAEGLRAVTEAVRYGDVTDLFFTRSEDGRLDEIIKTAEAKGVRLYQVDDKVMAKLSDTKTPQGVLAVISMPENDLRQLKPETIAKKQSKCRGNALDEYGKPQSKKAIMPDKDFDNNAPVVILDRIQDPGNLGTIIRTADAAGALGLILLEGCVDAFSPKVVRASMGSLFHLPVVQEISPEEALTWCYRNGYEPAATALKGAANLYKTDLSKKMAYILGNEANGVSEELQATAETRLFIPMEGMAESMNVAMAAGIILFEGLRQRKFFR
;
A
#
# COMPACT_ATOMS: atom_id res chain seq x y z
N MET A 1 -26.82 13.45 4.86
CA MET A 1 -26.76 12.11 5.53
C MET A 1 -28.05 11.35 5.24
N GLU A 2 -27.97 10.09 4.86
CA GLU A 2 -29.09 9.19 4.53
C GLU A 2 -29.02 7.96 5.45
N THR A 3 -30.18 7.39 5.84
CA THR A 3 -30.24 6.17 6.65
C THR A 3 -30.69 4.98 5.80
N ILE A 4 -29.94 3.87 5.82
CA ILE A 4 -30.23 2.64 5.07
C ILE A 4 -30.34 1.46 6.05
N THR A 5 -31.50 0.82 6.11
CA THR A 5 -31.78 -0.32 6.98
C THR A 5 -32.03 -1.63 6.20
N SER A 6 -32.15 -1.55 4.88
CA SER A 6 -32.42 -2.72 4.04
C SER A 6 -31.16 -3.26 3.39
N VAL A 7 -30.85 -4.53 3.63
CA VAL A 7 -29.77 -5.27 2.94
C VAL A 7 -30.04 -5.43 1.43
N ASN A 8 -31.29 -5.22 1.00
CA ASN A 8 -31.72 -5.29 -0.40
C ASN A 8 -31.61 -3.95 -1.14
N ASN A 9 -31.24 -2.87 -0.44
CA ASN A 9 -30.98 -1.58 -1.06
C ASN A 9 -29.97 -1.73 -2.22
N ALA A 10 -30.24 -1.08 -3.35
CA ALA A 10 -29.40 -1.20 -4.56
C ALA A 10 -27.94 -0.77 -4.28
N ARG A 11 -27.74 0.30 -3.50
CA ARG A 11 -26.40 0.79 -3.13
C ARG A 11 -25.65 -0.22 -2.26
N VAL A 12 -26.35 -0.86 -1.30
CA VAL A 12 -25.74 -1.90 -0.45
C VAL A 12 -25.28 -3.09 -1.28
N LYS A 13 -26.09 -3.55 -2.23
CA LYS A 13 -25.73 -4.64 -3.16
C LYS A 13 -24.52 -4.26 -4.02
N ASP A 14 -24.52 -3.06 -4.56
CA ASP A 14 -23.45 -2.54 -5.39
C ASP A 14 -22.12 -2.47 -4.63
N VAL A 15 -22.11 -1.93 -3.42
CA VAL A 15 -20.90 -1.88 -2.59
C VAL A 15 -20.45 -3.27 -2.12
N ALA A 16 -21.39 -4.15 -1.76
CA ALA A 16 -21.06 -5.53 -1.38
C ALA A 16 -20.41 -6.33 -2.53
N ASN A 17 -20.72 -6.01 -3.79
CA ASN A 17 -20.10 -6.63 -4.97
C ASN A 17 -18.63 -6.26 -5.12
N LEU A 18 -18.16 -5.14 -4.55
CA LEU A 18 -16.74 -4.74 -4.57
C LEU A 18 -15.81 -5.74 -3.86
N LYS A 19 -16.32 -6.72 -3.16
CA LYS A 19 -15.54 -7.88 -2.67
C LYS A 19 -14.89 -8.66 -3.82
N GLN A 20 -15.47 -8.63 -5.01
CA GLN A 20 -14.99 -9.34 -6.21
C GLN A 20 -14.23 -8.40 -7.14
N LYS A 21 -13.07 -8.84 -7.66
CA LYS A 21 -12.19 -8.06 -8.56
C LYS A 21 -12.96 -7.50 -9.76
N LYS A 22 -13.81 -8.33 -10.41
CA LYS A 22 -14.61 -7.91 -11.57
C LYS A 22 -15.38 -6.61 -11.32
N PHE A 23 -16.13 -6.54 -10.23
CA PHE A 23 -16.94 -5.35 -9.92
C PHE A 23 -16.09 -4.15 -9.49
N ARG A 24 -14.92 -4.37 -8.86
CA ARG A 24 -13.98 -3.28 -8.59
C ARG A 24 -13.48 -2.64 -9.87
N THR A 25 -13.09 -3.47 -10.85
CA THR A 25 -12.62 -3.01 -12.15
C THR A 25 -13.71 -2.29 -12.94
N GLU A 26 -14.92 -2.87 -13.01
CA GLU A 26 -16.06 -2.29 -13.74
C GLU A 26 -16.49 -0.94 -13.14
N ARG A 27 -16.47 -0.82 -11.82
CA ARG A 27 -16.88 0.42 -11.13
C ARG A 27 -15.74 1.43 -10.96
N GLY A 28 -14.49 1.02 -11.14
CA GLY A 28 -13.33 1.85 -10.84
C GLY A 28 -13.26 2.24 -9.36
N ALA A 29 -13.66 1.32 -8.44
CA ALA A 29 -13.73 1.59 -7.02
C ALA A 29 -13.42 0.35 -6.18
N PHE A 30 -12.95 0.56 -4.97
CA PHE A 30 -12.75 -0.47 -3.94
C PHE A 30 -13.23 0.05 -2.59
N PHE A 31 -13.14 -0.75 -1.54
CA PHE A 31 -13.50 -0.29 -0.20
C PHE A 31 -12.42 -0.59 0.83
N ALA A 32 -12.40 0.25 1.86
CA ALA A 32 -11.66 0.02 3.09
C ALA A 32 -12.64 -0.12 4.26
N GLU A 33 -12.34 -1.02 5.19
CA GLU A 33 -13.14 -1.25 6.40
C GLU A 33 -12.28 -1.14 7.66
N GLY A 34 -12.92 -0.74 8.76
CA GLY A 34 -12.30 -0.54 10.05
C GLY A 34 -11.72 0.84 10.26
N LEU A 35 -11.72 1.28 11.53
CA LEU A 35 -11.41 2.66 11.91
C LEU A 35 -10.09 3.16 11.33
N ARG A 36 -9.01 2.38 11.46
CA ARG A 36 -7.68 2.81 11.01
C ARG A 36 -7.60 2.98 9.49
N ALA A 37 -8.03 1.96 8.73
CA ALA A 37 -7.95 2.02 7.27
C ALA A 37 -8.86 3.12 6.71
N VAL A 38 -10.05 3.29 7.27
CA VAL A 38 -11.00 4.35 6.86
C VAL A 38 -10.47 5.74 7.22
N THR A 39 -9.83 5.91 8.39
CA THR A 39 -9.16 7.18 8.74
C THR A 39 -8.14 7.57 7.68
N GLU A 40 -7.25 6.65 7.31
CA GLU A 40 -6.23 6.92 6.28
C GLU A 40 -6.86 7.13 4.89
N ALA A 41 -7.91 6.36 4.54
CA ALA A 41 -8.65 6.56 3.30
C ALA A 41 -9.28 7.95 3.21
N VAL A 42 -9.94 8.40 4.27
CA VAL A 42 -10.57 9.73 4.31
C VAL A 42 -9.54 10.85 4.25
N ARG A 43 -8.35 10.64 4.81
CA ARG A 43 -7.26 11.63 4.77
C ARG A 43 -6.62 11.74 3.40
N TYR A 44 -6.27 10.62 2.77
CA TYR A 44 -5.37 10.53 1.62
C TYR A 44 -5.99 9.96 0.35
N GLY A 45 -7.09 9.20 0.46
CA GLY A 45 -7.81 8.61 -0.65
C GLY A 45 -8.89 9.54 -1.23
N ASP A 46 -9.42 9.14 -2.37
CA ASP A 46 -10.59 9.75 -3.01
C ASP A 46 -11.85 8.99 -2.58
N VAL A 47 -12.33 9.29 -1.36
CA VAL A 47 -13.50 8.64 -0.78
C VAL A 47 -14.77 9.25 -1.36
N THR A 48 -15.65 8.39 -1.90
CA THR A 48 -16.94 8.78 -2.48
C THR A 48 -18.12 8.58 -1.53
N ASP A 49 -18.07 7.49 -0.76
CA ASP A 49 -19.17 7.10 0.15
C ASP A 49 -18.58 6.61 1.48
N LEU A 50 -19.22 6.96 2.58
CA LEU A 50 -18.91 6.49 3.92
C LEU A 50 -20.13 5.86 4.55
N PHE A 51 -20.02 4.58 4.93
CA PHE A 51 -21.05 3.81 5.66
C PHE A 51 -20.62 3.64 7.10
N PHE A 52 -21.52 3.87 8.05
CA PHE A 52 -21.20 3.73 9.47
C PHE A 52 -22.42 3.32 10.29
N THR A 53 -22.18 2.60 11.38
CA THR A 53 -23.18 2.30 12.40
C THR A 53 -23.10 3.34 13.52
N ARG A 54 -24.16 3.47 14.32
CA ARG A 54 -24.10 4.28 15.55
C ARG A 54 -23.04 3.72 16.49
N SER A 55 -22.20 4.59 17.00
CA SER A 55 -21.15 4.22 17.96
C SER A 55 -20.94 5.41 18.92
N GLU A 56 -20.56 5.12 20.13
CA GLU A 56 -20.07 6.13 21.11
C GLU A 56 -18.56 6.37 20.97
N ASP A 57 -17.90 5.78 19.98
CA ASP A 57 -16.47 5.97 19.72
C ASP A 57 -16.21 7.34 19.08
N GLY A 58 -15.63 8.27 19.82
CA GLY A 58 -15.31 9.62 19.35
C GLY A 58 -14.38 9.66 18.13
N ARG A 59 -13.63 8.58 17.86
CA ARG A 59 -12.81 8.47 16.63
C ARG A 59 -13.69 8.36 15.38
N LEU A 60 -14.85 7.71 15.47
CA LEU A 60 -15.80 7.63 14.38
C LEU A 60 -16.40 9.00 14.06
N ASP A 61 -16.72 9.79 15.08
CA ASP A 61 -17.24 11.15 14.89
C ASP A 61 -16.26 12.04 14.15
N GLU A 62 -14.96 11.92 14.44
CA GLU A 62 -13.91 12.67 13.74
C GLU A 62 -13.81 12.27 12.25
N ILE A 63 -13.89 10.95 11.96
CA ILE A 63 -13.92 10.44 10.60
C ILE A 63 -15.12 11.00 9.83
N ILE A 64 -16.32 10.98 10.43
CA ILE A 64 -17.54 11.48 9.83
C ILE A 64 -17.43 12.97 9.53
N LYS A 65 -16.99 13.79 10.51
CA LYS A 65 -16.79 15.25 10.31
C LYS A 65 -15.79 15.54 9.19
N THR A 66 -14.69 14.79 9.14
CA THR A 66 -13.67 14.98 8.10
C THR A 66 -14.20 14.60 6.72
N ALA A 67 -14.96 13.50 6.63
CA ALA A 67 -15.58 13.06 5.39
C ALA A 67 -16.65 14.05 4.90
N GLU A 68 -17.48 14.57 5.81
CA GLU A 68 -18.50 15.58 5.51
C GLU A 68 -17.87 16.86 4.97
N ALA A 69 -16.81 17.36 5.61
CA ALA A 69 -16.07 18.54 5.17
C ALA A 69 -15.45 18.38 3.75
N LYS A 70 -15.23 17.12 3.30
CA LYS A 70 -14.76 16.79 1.95
C LYS A 70 -15.87 16.51 0.95
N GLY A 71 -17.15 16.65 1.35
CA GLY A 71 -18.30 16.38 0.49
C GLY A 71 -18.57 14.90 0.23
N VAL A 72 -18.05 14.00 1.06
CA VAL A 72 -18.30 12.55 0.98
C VAL A 72 -19.76 12.27 1.32
N ARG A 73 -20.42 11.37 0.58
CA ARG A 73 -21.78 10.94 0.86
C ARG A 73 -21.82 10.06 2.10
N LEU A 74 -22.62 10.43 3.08
CA LEU A 74 -22.69 9.78 4.39
C LEU A 74 -23.93 8.92 4.51
N TYR A 75 -23.76 7.64 4.88
CA TYR A 75 -24.81 6.65 5.06
C TYR A 75 -24.74 6.03 6.45
N GLN A 76 -25.75 6.33 7.27
CA GLN A 76 -25.94 5.63 8.52
C GLN A 76 -26.65 4.30 8.24
N VAL A 77 -26.08 3.18 8.72
CA VAL A 77 -26.61 1.84 8.49
C VAL A 77 -26.79 1.08 9.81
N ASP A 78 -27.62 0.04 9.79
CA ASP A 78 -27.70 -0.90 10.91
C ASP A 78 -26.63 -2.00 10.81
N ASP A 79 -26.49 -2.81 11.88
CA ASP A 79 -25.48 -3.88 11.95
C ASP A 79 -25.69 -4.97 10.89
N LYS A 80 -26.93 -5.22 10.46
CA LYS A 80 -27.23 -6.22 9.40
C LYS A 80 -26.70 -5.74 8.06
N VAL A 81 -26.91 -4.48 7.74
CA VAL A 81 -26.39 -3.86 6.52
C VAL A 81 -24.86 -3.79 6.58
N MET A 82 -24.29 -3.38 7.72
CA MET A 82 -22.84 -3.35 7.88
C MET A 82 -22.21 -4.73 7.72
N ALA A 83 -22.80 -5.77 8.30
CA ALA A 83 -22.33 -7.16 8.12
C ALA A 83 -22.41 -7.63 6.65
N LYS A 84 -23.39 -7.17 5.88
CA LYS A 84 -23.50 -7.45 4.44
C LYS A 84 -22.40 -6.76 3.64
N LEU A 85 -22.05 -5.53 3.99
CA LEU A 85 -21.00 -4.73 3.34
C LEU A 85 -19.59 -5.25 3.66
N SER A 86 -19.34 -5.56 4.92
CA SER A 86 -18.02 -5.96 5.43
C SER A 86 -17.55 -7.31 4.88
N ASP A 87 -16.22 -7.44 4.71
CA ASP A 87 -15.50 -8.70 4.43
C ASP A 87 -15.06 -9.42 5.70
N THR A 88 -15.14 -8.76 6.87
CA THR A 88 -14.80 -9.36 8.16
C THR A 88 -16.01 -9.95 8.88
N LYS A 89 -15.77 -10.98 9.72
CA LYS A 89 -16.80 -11.61 10.54
C LYS A 89 -17.33 -10.68 11.65
N THR A 90 -16.47 -9.78 12.13
CA THR A 90 -16.76 -8.81 13.19
C THR A 90 -16.44 -7.40 12.69
N PRO A 91 -17.38 -6.74 12.00
CA PRO A 91 -17.19 -5.38 11.50
C PRO A 91 -16.94 -4.36 12.62
N GLN A 92 -16.07 -3.39 12.37
CA GLN A 92 -15.83 -2.26 13.28
C GLN A 92 -16.81 -1.10 13.05
N GLY A 93 -17.90 -1.32 12.37
CA GLY A 93 -18.97 -0.33 12.20
C GLY A 93 -18.64 0.82 11.25
N VAL A 94 -17.59 0.74 10.45
CA VAL A 94 -17.26 1.78 9.45
C VAL A 94 -16.64 1.18 8.20
N LEU A 95 -17.07 1.69 7.03
CA LEU A 95 -16.58 1.29 5.71
C LEU A 95 -16.61 2.51 4.77
N ALA A 96 -15.53 2.71 4.04
CA ALA A 96 -15.43 3.74 3.01
C ALA A 96 -15.31 3.12 1.61
N VAL A 97 -16.00 3.70 0.63
CA VAL A 97 -15.81 3.40 -0.80
C VAL A 97 -14.88 4.46 -1.38
N ILE A 98 -13.88 4.01 -2.11
CA ILE A 98 -12.78 4.83 -2.62
C ILE A 98 -12.67 4.63 -4.14
N SER A 99 -12.50 5.72 -4.91
CA SER A 99 -12.18 5.63 -6.33
C SER A 99 -10.81 4.95 -6.51
N MET A 100 -10.68 4.07 -7.50
CA MET A 100 -9.38 3.50 -7.84
C MET A 100 -8.44 4.60 -8.35
N PRO A 101 -7.18 4.61 -7.89
CA PRO A 101 -6.17 5.48 -8.48
C PRO A 101 -5.89 5.09 -9.94
N GLU A 102 -5.36 6.01 -10.71
CA GLU A 102 -4.86 5.70 -12.05
C GLU A 102 -3.79 4.60 -11.97
N ASN A 103 -3.95 3.58 -12.80
CA ASN A 103 -2.98 2.48 -12.91
C ASN A 103 -1.93 2.79 -13.98
N ASP A 104 -1.00 3.69 -13.63
CA ASP A 104 -0.01 4.22 -14.58
C ASP A 104 1.35 4.44 -13.90
N LEU A 105 2.41 3.95 -14.52
CA LEU A 105 3.79 4.11 -14.04
C LEU A 105 4.21 5.58 -13.89
N ARG A 106 3.53 6.52 -14.57
CA ARG A 106 3.71 7.97 -14.39
C ARG A 106 3.35 8.48 -13.00
N GLN A 107 2.61 7.68 -12.20
CA GLN A 107 2.34 7.99 -10.79
C GLN A 107 3.56 7.83 -9.89
N LEU A 108 4.55 7.04 -10.32
CA LEU A 108 5.79 6.80 -9.58
C LEU A 108 6.75 8.00 -9.75
N LYS A 109 6.39 9.13 -9.12
CA LYS A 109 7.16 10.36 -9.16
C LYS A 109 7.33 10.95 -7.76
N PRO A 110 8.49 11.57 -7.48
CA PRO A 110 8.75 12.27 -6.22
C PRO A 110 7.64 13.25 -5.84
N GLU A 111 7.14 14.01 -6.81
CA GLU A 111 6.11 15.02 -6.61
C GLU A 111 4.77 14.42 -6.18
N THR A 112 4.46 13.20 -6.61
CA THR A 112 3.23 12.51 -6.22
C THR A 112 3.24 12.21 -4.72
N ILE A 113 4.37 11.74 -4.20
CA ILE A 113 4.53 11.45 -2.77
C ILE A 113 4.63 12.75 -1.97
N ALA A 114 5.39 13.72 -2.44
CA ALA A 114 5.50 15.03 -1.79
C ALA A 114 4.14 15.70 -1.63
N LYS A 115 3.26 15.63 -2.64
CA LYS A 115 1.88 16.13 -2.57
C LYS A 115 1.05 15.36 -1.53
N LYS A 116 1.19 14.03 -1.44
CA LYS A 116 0.50 13.22 -0.41
C LYS A 116 1.03 13.58 0.99
N GLN A 117 2.35 13.67 1.16
CA GLN A 117 2.97 14.04 2.43
C GLN A 117 2.67 15.48 2.89
N SER A 118 2.57 16.44 1.98
CA SER A 118 2.20 17.82 2.33
C SER A 118 0.78 17.93 2.88
N LYS A 119 -0.15 17.10 2.38
CA LYS A 119 -1.50 16.97 2.96
C LYS A 119 -1.47 16.41 4.40
N CYS A 120 -0.45 15.61 4.77
CA CYS A 120 -0.25 15.09 6.11
C CYS A 120 0.16 16.15 7.12
N ARG A 121 1.00 17.10 6.70
CA ARG A 121 1.65 18.07 7.59
C ARG A 121 0.68 19.09 8.21
N GLY A 122 -0.51 19.26 7.62
CA GLY A 122 -1.52 20.22 8.11
C GLY A 122 -2.40 19.71 9.26
N ASN A 123 -2.58 18.40 9.39
CA ASN A 123 -3.63 17.80 10.23
C ASN A 123 -3.18 16.53 10.99
N ALA A 124 -1.88 16.36 11.27
CA ALA A 124 -1.43 15.20 12.05
C ALA A 124 -1.92 15.34 13.50
N LEU A 125 -2.83 14.45 13.88
CA LEU A 125 -3.25 14.23 15.26
C LEU A 125 -2.45 13.06 15.85
N ASP A 126 -2.16 13.12 17.17
CA ASP A 126 -1.58 11.99 17.86
C ASP A 126 -2.62 10.85 18.04
N GLU A 127 -2.20 9.75 18.66
CA GLU A 127 -3.06 8.60 18.95
C GLU A 127 -4.24 8.94 19.90
N TYR A 128 -4.22 10.13 20.51
CA TYR A 128 -5.25 10.67 21.40
C TYR A 128 -6.08 11.79 20.74
N GLY A 129 -5.94 12.03 19.41
CA GLY A 129 -6.72 13.05 18.70
C GLY A 129 -6.27 14.49 18.94
N LYS A 130 -5.10 14.74 19.53
CA LYS A 130 -4.55 16.08 19.71
C LYS A 130 -3.68 16.49 18.54
N PRO A 131 -3.69 17.76 18.11
CA PRO A 131 -2.79 18.22 17.07
C PRO A 131 -1.34 17.96 17.48
N GLN A 132 -0.63 17.12 16.71
CA GLN A 132 0.78 16.92 16.96
C GLN A 132 1.53 18.23 16.77
N SER A 133 2.31 18.61 17.77
CA SER A 133 3.21 19.75 17.61
C SER A 133 4.16 19.46 16.45
N LYS A 134 4.42 20.47 15.61
CA LYS A 134 5.31 20.37 14.42
C LYS A 134 6.69 19.78 14.71
N LYS A 135 7.07 19.60 15.99
CA LYS A 135 8.34 19.04 16.45
C LYS A 135 8.40 17.51 16.53
N ALA A 136 7.26 16.80 16.57
CA ALA A 136 7.21 15.34 16.68
C ALA A 136 7.19 14.63 15.32
N ILE A 137 6.96 15.34 14.24
CA ILE A 137 7.06 14.84 12.87
C ILE A 137 8.52 15.04 12.45
N MET A 138 9.18 13.95 12.04
CA MET A 138 10.57 13.94 11.57
C MET A 138 10.93 15.23 10.79
N PRO A 139 12.17 15.76 10.91
CA PRO A 139 12.60 17.02 10.31
C PRO A 139 12.27 17.06 8.82
N ASP A 140 12.13 18.28 8.27
CA ASP A 140 11.95 18.51 6.84
C ASP A 140 12.85 17.57 6.03
N LYS A 141 12.25 16.45 5.63
CA LYS A 141 12.96 15.54 4.73
C LYS A 141 12.77 16.13 3.35
N ASP A 142 13.82 16.74 2.83
CA ASP A 142 13.96 16.81 1.39
C ASP A 142 13.65 15.44 0.83
N PHE A 143 12.78 15.39 -0.18
CA PHE A 143 12.41 14.12 -0.80
C PHE A 143 13.70 13.38 -1.17
N ASP A 144 13.81 12.11 -0.78
CA ASP A 144 14.97 11.30 -1.12
C ASP A 144 14.96 10.99 -2.61
N ASN A 145 15.78 11.70 -3.38
CA ASN A 145 15.90 11.47 -4.82
C ASN A 145 16.31 10.03 -5.17
N ASN A 146 16.86 9.29 -4.21
CA ASN A 146 17.23 7.88 -4.32
C ASN A 146 16.22 6.94 -3.62
N ALA A 147 14.99 7.43 -3.35
CA ALA A 147 13.92 6.59 -2.81
C ALA A 147 13.72 5.35 -3.70
N PRO A 148 13.74 4.12 -3.16
CA PRO A 148 13.67 2.91 -3.97
C PRO A 148 12.26 2.69 -4.51
N VAL A 149 12.17 1.89 -5.56
CA VAL A 149 10.93 1.27 -6.03
C VAL A 149 10.94 -0.21 -5.70
N VAL A 150 9.80 -0.77 -5.37
CA VAL A 150 9.65 -2.22 -5.14
C VAL A 150 8.88 -2.82 -6.30
N ILE A 151 9.48 -3.82 -6.95
CA ILE A 151 8.86 -4.59 -8.02
C ILE A 151 8.52 -5.97 -7.47
N LEU A 152 7.27 -6.38 -7.62
CA LEU A 152 6.77 -7.65 -7.11
C LEU A 152 6.42 -8.58 -8.26
N ASP A 153 7.10 -9.73 -8.30
CA ASP A 153 6.91 -10.76 -9.33
C ASP A 153 6.04 -11.90 -8.79
N ARG A 154 4.78 -11.95 -9.21
CA ARG A 154 3.81 -13.03 -8.92
C ARG A 154 3.60 -13.31 -7.43
N ILE A 155 3.58 -12.29 -6.57
CA ILE A 155 3.20 -12.44 -5.16
C ILE A 155 1.73 -12.83 -5.06
N GLN A 156 1.42 -13.96 -4.39
CA GLN A 156 0.08 -14.54 -4.34
C GLN A 156 -0.63 -14.32 -3.01
N ASP A 157 0.10 -14.24 -1.90
CA ASP A 157 -0.51 -14.09 -0.58
C ASP A 157 -0.87 -12.63 -0.28
N PRO A 158 -2.17 -12.32 0.01
CA PRO A 158 -2.61 -10.96 0.32
C PRO A 158 -1.98 -10.37 1.59
N GLY A 159 -1.61 -11.21 2.56
CA GLY A 159 -0.96 -10.81 3.80
C GLY A 159 0.47 -10.35 3.53
N ASN A 160 1.22 -11.10 2.70
CA ASN A 160 2.56 -10.73 2.26
C ASN A 160 2.52 -9.41 1.49
N LEU A 161 1.62 -9.27 0.50
CA LEU A 161 1.50 -8.02 -0.25
C LEU A 161 1.18 -6.84 0.65
N GLY A 162 0.18 -6.95 1.53
CA GLY A 162 -0.16 -5.88 2.46
C GLY A 162 0.99 -5.51 3.41
N THR A 163 1.76 -6.50 3.87
CA THR A 163 2.95 -6.29 4.72
C THR A 163 4.06 -5.60 3.94
N ILE A 164 4.31 -5.99 2.68
CA ILE A 164 5.29 -5.34 1.81
C ILE A 164 4.92 -3.89 1.55
N ILE A 165 3.65 -3.58 1.24
CA ILE A 165 3.16 -2.20 1.06
C ILE A 165 3.45 -1.37 2.31
N ARG A 166 3.13 -1.89 3.51
CA ARG A 166 3.38 -1.21 4.78
C ARG A 166 4.86 -0.99 5.04
N THR A 167 5.68 -1.97 4.73
CA THR A 167 7.14 -1.90 4.92
C THR A 167 7.79 -0.92 3.95
N ALA A 168 7.33 -0.90 2.69
CA ALA A 168 7.78 0.05 1.67
C ALA A 168 7.45 1.50 2.05
N ASP A 169 6.23 1.74 2.56
CA ASP A 169 5.83 3.04 3.11
C ASP A 169 6.76 3.46 4.27
N ALA A 170 6.98 2.57 5.23
CA ALA A 170 7.84 2.85 6.39
C ALA A 170 9.30 3.12 6.00
N ALA A 171 9.81 2.45 4.97
CA ALA A 171 11.18 2.64 4.45
C ALA A 171 11.33 3.82 3.49
N GLY A 172 10.24 4.54 3.20
CA GLY A 172 10.23 5.70 2.31
C GLY A 172 10.43 5.34 0.85
N ALA A 173 9.86 4.23 0.39
CA ALA A 173 9.87 3.87 -1.03
C ALA A 173 9.06 4.86 -1.87
N LEU A 174 9.43 5.01 -3.14
CA LEU A 174 8.70 5.82 -4.12
C LEU A 174 7.34 5.21 -4.46
N GLY A 175 7.22 3.89 -4.46
CA GLY A 175 6.00 3.16 -4.74
C GLY A 175 6.28 1.70 -5.07
N LEU A 176 5.22 1.00 -5.47
CA LEU A 176 5.28 -0.41 -5.86
C LEU A 176 4.80 -0.62 -7.30
N ILE A 177 5.48 -1.52 -8.00
CA ILE A 177 5.07 -2.06 -9.29
C ILE A 177 4.76 -3.55 -9.08
N LEU A 178 3.51 -3.93 -9.27
CA LEU A 178 3.08 -5.30 -9.23
C LEU A 178 3.02 -5.83 -10.65
N LEU A 179 3.83 -6.83 -10.94
CA LEU A 179 3.81 -7.48 -12.23
C LEU A 179 2.56 -8.35 -12.39
N GLU A 180 2.25 -8.70 -13.64
CA GLU A 180 1.19 -9.63 -13.98
C GLU A 180 1.29 -10.90 -13.13
N GLY A 181 0.13 -11.41 -12.71
CA GLY A 181 0.05 -12.59 -11.85
C GLY A 181 0.21 -12.31 -10.35
N CYS A 182 0.40 -11.07 -9.90
CA CYS A 182 0.27 -10.74 -8.47
C CYS A 182 -1.18 -10.74 -8.00
N VAL A 183 -1.39 -10.95 -6.71
CA VAL A 183 -2.68 -10.74 -6.06
C VAL A 183 -3.08 -9.27 -6.18
N ASP A 184 -4.39 -9.01 -6.37
CA ASP A 184 -4.93 -7.66 -6.52
C ASP A 184 -4.69 -6.79 -5.27
N ALA A 185 -3.96 -5.68 -5.46
CA ALA A 185 -3.62 -4.74 -4.41
C ALA A 185 -4.84 -4.10 -3.72
N PHE A 186 -5.97 -3.99 -4.44
CA PHE A 186 -7.21 -3.39 -3.95
C PHE A 186 -8.22 -4.42 -3.42
N SER A 187 -7.82 -5.69 -3.30
CA SER A 187 -8.65 -6.70 -2.64
C SER A 187 -8.84 -6.37 -1.15
N PRO A 188 -10.00 -6.67 -0.55
CA PRO A 188 -10.28 -6.33 0.85
C PRO A 188 -9.22 -6.82 1.84
N LYS A 189 -8.65 -7.99 1.58
CA LYS A 189 -7.60 -8.59 2.42
C LYS A 189 -6.30 -7.78 2.36
N VAL A 190 -5.87 -7.33 1.17
CA VAL A 190 -4.66 -6.51 1.00
C VAL A 190 -4.85 -5.13 1.60
N VAL A 191 -5.99 -4.48 1.32
CA VAL A 191 -6.33 -3.15 1.87
C VAL A 191 -6.26 -3.18 3.39
N ARG A 192 -6.82 -4.21 4.02
CA ARG A 192 -6.78 -4.40 5.48
C ARG A 192 -5.37 -4.67 5.98
N ALA A 193 -4.62 -5.57 5.32
CA ALA A 193 -3.27 -5.94 5.73
C ALA A 193 -2.27 -4.78 5.61
N SER A 194 -2.49 -3.85 4.67
CA SER A 194 -1.66 -2.65 4.50
C SER A 194 -1.80 -1.63 5.63
N MET A 195 -2.83 -1.77 6.49
CA MET A 195 -3.09 -0.90 7.65
C MET A 195 -3.14 0.59 7.30
N GLY A 196 -3.56 0.94 6.07
CA GLY A 196 -3.67 2.30 5.56
C GLY A 196 -2.50 2.76 4.68
N SER A 197 -1.34 2.10 4.71
CA SER A 197 -0.18 2.48 3.90
C SER A 197 -0.45 2.48 2.38
N LEU A 198 -1.44 1.71 1.93
CA LEU A 198 -1.91 1.73 0.54
C LEU A 198 -2.31 3.14 0.04
N PHE A 199 -2.73 4.01 0.95
CA PHE A 199 -3.12 5.38 0.62
C PHE A 199 -1.96 6.37 0.58
N HIS A 200 -0.78 5.99 1.09
CA HIS A 200 0.39 6.89 1.23
C HIS A 200 1.29 6.89 0.00
N LEU A 201 1.42 5.76 -0.70
CA LEU A 201 2.30 5.61 -1.84
C LEU A 201 1.54 5.04 -3.06
N PRO A 202 2.00 5.33 -4.29
CA PRO A 202 1.41 4.75 -5.48
C PRO A 202 1.70 3.25 -5.57
N VAL A 203 0.68 2.48 -5.93
CA VAL A 203 0.77 1.06 -6.26
C VAL A 203 0.19 0.88 -7.65
N VAL A 204 1.02 0.45 -8.59
CA VAL A 204 0.66 0.17 -9.99
C VAL A 204 0.70 -1.33 -10.18
N GLN A 205 -0.32 -1.92 -10.80
CA GLN A 205 -0.46 -3.37 -10.92
C GLN A 205 -0.72 -3.82 -12.36
N GLU A 206 -0.61 -5.13 -12.61
CA GLU A 206 -0.79 -5.75 -13.93
C GLU A 206 0.18 -5.16 -14.98
N ILE A 207 1.42 -4.90 -14.57
CA ILE A 207 2.48 -4.37 -15.42
C ILE A 207 3.32 -5.54 -15.95
N SER A 208 3.65 -5.52 -17.24
CA SER A 208 4.56 -6.53 -17.78
C SER A 208 6.00 -6.34 -17.28
N PRO A 209 6.81 -7.40 -17.19
CA PRO A 209 8.22 -7.30 -16.82
C PRO A 209 8.99 -6.30 -17.70
N GLU A 210 8.74 -6.30 -19.00
CA GLU A 210 9.39 -5.42 -19.96
C GLU A 210 9.06 -3.94 -19.70
N GLU A 211 7.79 -3.62 -19.44
CA GLU A 211 7.37 -2.25 -19.11
C GLU A 211 8.00 -1.77 -17.80
N ALA A 212 8.04 -2.62 -16.77
CA ALA A 212 8.65 -2.31 -15.49
C ALA A 212 10.15 -2.02 -15.63
N LEU A 213 10.89 -2.87 -16.33
CA LEU A 213 12.34 -2.68 -16.56
C LEU A 213 12.61 -1.45 -17.44
N THR A 214 11.82 -1.25 -18.49
CA THR A 214 11.92 -0.05 -19.34
C THR A 214 11.71 1.22 -18.52
N TRP A 215 10.72 1.21 -17.62
CA TRP A 215 10.50 2.33 -16.70
C TRP A 215 11.71 2.56 -15.77
N CYS A 216 12.30 1.50 -15.21
CA CYS A 216 13.48 1.60 -14.36
C CYS A 216 14.63 2.30 -15.08
N TYR A 217 15.03 1.81 -16.25
CA TYR A 217 16.15 2.37 -17.01
C TYR A 217 15.92 3.83 -17.42
N ARG A 218 14.71 4.17 -17.88
CA ARG A 218 14.35 5.54 -18.25
C ARG A 218 14.39 6.52 -17.07
N ASN A 219 14.22 6.04 -15.84
CA ASN A 219 14.20 6.88 -14.64
C ASN A 219 15.48 6.75 -13.80
N GLY A 220 16.51 6.05 -14.32
CA GLY A 220 17.83 5.88 -13.70
C GLY A 220 17.80 4.97 -12.47
N TYR A 221 16.88 4.02 -12.40
CA TYR A 221 16.83 2.98 -11.39
C TYR A 221 17.66 1.77 -11.81
N GLU A 222 18.44 1.23 -10.87
CA GLU A 222 19.17 -0.03 -11.02
C GLU A 222 18.30 -1.20 -10.55
N PRO A 223 17.86 -2.11 -11.45
CA PRO A 223 17.09 -3.29 -11.06
C PRO A 223 17.96 -4.26 -10.28
N ALA A 224 17.51 -4.64 -9.08
CA ALA A 224 18.20 -5.58 -8.19
C ALA A 224 17.25 -6.72 -7.80
N ALA A 225 17.46 -7.92 -8.38
CA ALA A 225 16.62 -9.09 -8.15
C ALA A 225 17.11 -9.91 -6.95
N THR A 226 16.16 -10.37 -6.12
CA THR A 226 16.50 -11.37 -5.09
C THR A 226 16.77 -12.73 -5.74
N ALA A 227 17.89 -13.36 -5.38
CA ALA A 227 18.29 -14.65 -5.89
C ALA A 227 19.11 -15.42 -4.84
N LEU A 228 19.12 -16.76 -4.92
CA LEU A 228 19.89 -17.59 -4.02
C LEU A 228 21.28 -17.93 -4.58
N LYS A 229 21.38 -18.14 -5.90
CA LYS A 229 22.61 -18.55 -6.56
C LYS A 229 23.21 -17.41 -7.39
N GLY A 230 24.53 -17.27 -7.35
CA GLY A 230 25.26 -16.29 -8.14
C GLY A 230 24.92 -14.84 -7.81
N ALA A 231 24.48 -14.59 -6.60
CA ALA A 231 24.07 -13.27 -6.10
C ALA A 231 25.12 -12.66 -5.17
N ALA A 232 25.15 -11.34 -5.11
CA ALA A 232 25.99 -10.58 -4.19
C ALA A 232 25.36 -10.54 -2.79
N ASN A 233 26.20 -10.52 -1.77
CA ASN A 233 25.75 -10.37 -0.39
C ASN A 233 25.16 -8.97 -0.18
N LEU A 234 23.90 -8.91 0.30
CA LEU A 234 23.17 -7.68 0.56
C LEU A 234 24.00 -6.64 1.33
N TYR A 235 24.67 -7.06 2.40
CA TYR A 235 25.43 -6.19 3.30
C TYR A 235 26.78 -5.73 2.75
N LYS A 236 27.22 -6.29 1.60
CA LYS A 236 28.45 -5.92 0.91
C LYS A 236 28.21 -5.18 -0.41
N THR A 237 26.93 -4.93 -0.74
CA THR A 237 26.52 -4.27 -1.99
C THR A 237 26.17 -2.81 -1.70
N ASP A 238 26.56 -1.89 -2.59
CA ASP A 238 26.17 -0.48 -2.52
C ASP A 238 24.70 -0.30 -2.95
N LEU A 239 23.85 -0.02 -1.97
CA LEU A 239 22.42 0.23 -2.12
C LEU A 239 22.06 1.72 -1.97
N SER A 240 23.03 2.62 -1.97
CA SER A 240 22.80 4.06 -1.79
C SER A 240 22.24 4.75 -3.04
N LYS A 241 22.26 4.08 -4.19
CA LYS A 241 21.76 4.54 -5.47
C LYS A 241 20.21 4.47 -5.57
N LYS A 242 19.68 4.85 -6.73
CA LYS A 242 18.28 4.61 -7.07
C LYS A 242 18.06 3.13 -7.37
N MET A 243 17.59 2.37 -6.40
CA MET A 243 17.39 0.92 -6.51
C MET A 243 15.94 0.57 -6.83
N ALA A 244 15.73 -0.37 -7.77
CA ALA A 244 14.47 -1.05 -7.99
C ALA A 244 14.59 -2.50 -7.49
N TYR A 245 14.10 -2.77 -6.29
CA TYR A 245 14.20 -4.09 -5.68
C TYR A 245 13.13 -5.02 -6.22
N ILE A 246 13.54 -6.12 -6.87
CA ILE A 246 12.65 -7.14 -7.44
C ILE A 246 12.55 -8.31 -6.46
N LEU A 247 11.34 -8.54 -5.95
CA LEU A 247 11.02 -9.61 -5.02
C LEU A 247 10.07 -10.60 -5.68
N GLY A 248 10.37 -11.88 -5.58
CA GLY A 248 9.65 -12.91 -6.30
C GLY A 248 8.64 -13.68 -5.47
N ASN A 249 7.94 -14.57 -6.17
CA ASN A 249 6.97 -15.51 -5.63
C ASN A 249 7.53 -16.33 -4.46
N GLU A 250 6.67 -16.67 -3.50
CA GLU A 250 7.05 -17.39 -2.28
C GLU A 250 7.63 -18.80 -2.53
N ALA A 251 7.18 -19.45 -3.59
CA ALA A 251 7.61 -20.81 -3.92
C ALA A 251 8.78 -20.86 -4.93
N ASN A 252 8.74 -19.96 -5.94
CA ASN A 252 9.63 -20.02 -7.10
C ASN A 252 10.65 -18.88 -7.15
N GLY A 253 10.56 -17.90 -6.25
CA GLY A 253 11.41 -16.72 -6.28
C GLY A 253 11.11 -15.79 -7.48
N VAL A 254 12.06 -14.97 -7.84
CA VAL A 254 12.03 -14.10 -9.03
C VAL A 254 12.21 -14.96 -10.27
N SER A 255 11.47 -14.68 -11.34
CA SER A 255 11.58 -15.39 -12.61
C SER A 255 13.02 -15.33 -13.19
N GLU A 256 13.41 -16.38 -13.91
CA GLU A 256 14.74 -16.46 -14.52
C GLU A 256 15.00 -15.29 -15.48
N GLU A 257 13.97 -14.89 -16.22
CA GLU A 257 14.03 -13.77 -17.15
C GLU A 257 14.39 -12.46 -16.43
N LEU A 258 13.70 -12.16 -15.31
CA LEU A 258 13.99 -10.98 -14.50
C LEU A 258 15.35 -11.05 -13.79
N GLN A 259 15.76 -12.24 -13.34
CA GLN A 259 17.08 -12.43 -12.76
C GLN A 259 18.21 -12.25 -13.80
N ALA A 260 17.98 -12.64 -15.05
CA ALA A 260 18.95 -12.49 -16.14
C ALA A 260 19.12 -11.04 -16.59
N THR A 261 18.02 -10.26 -16.54
CA THR A 261 18.00 -8.84 -16.95
C THR A 261 18.35 -7.87 -15.83
N ALA A 262 18.28 -8.29 -14.57
CA ALA A 262 18.66 -7.43 -13.44
C ALA A 262 20.17 -7.17 -13.43
N GLU A 263 20.57 -5.91 -13.24
CA GLU A 263 21.97 -5.51 -13.15
C GLU A 263 22.64 -6.11 -11.92
N THR A 264 21.89 -6.22 -10.83
CA THR A 264 22.36 -6.78 -9.56
C THR A 264 21.44 -7.91 -9.10
N ARG A 265 22.07 -9.00 -8.63
CA ARG A 265 21.36 -10.06 -7.90
C ARG A 265 21.79 -10.04 -6.46
N LEU A 266 20.82 -10.05 -5.54
CA LEU A 266 21.05 -9.90 -4.10
C LEU A 266 20.62 -11.15 -3.34
N PHE A 267 21.42 -11.60 -2.39
CA PHE A 267 20.99 -12.57 -1.38
C PHE A 267 21.15 -12.01 0.02
N ILE A 268 20.25 -12.40 0.91
CA ILE A 268 20.32 -12.15 2.35
C ILE A 268 21.05 -13.33 2.97
N PRO A 269 22.23 -13.15 3.59
CA PRO A 269 22.93 -14.25 4.25
C PRO A 269 22.11 -14.81 5.41
N MET A 270 22.00 -16.14 5.46
CA MET A 270 21.32 -16.89 6.50
C MET A 270 22.28 -17.87 7.14
N GLU A 271 22.33 -17.89 8.48
CA GLU A 271 23.21 -18.75 9.28
C GLU A 271 22.56 -20.08 9.67
N GLY A 272 21.25 -20.16 9.52
CA GLY A 272 20.47 -21.34 9.90
C GLY A 272 20.29 -22.36 8.77
N MET A 273 19.51 -23.40 9.03
CA MET A 273 19.20 -24.46 8.06
C MET A 273 18.03 -24.13 7.12
N ALA A 274 17.41 -22.96 7.27
CA ALA A 274 16.31 -22.54 6.39
C ALA A 274 16.84 -22.23 4.99
N GLU A 275 16.17 -22.75 3.95
CA GLU A 275 16.54 -22.50 2.54
C GLU A 275 16.09 -21.15 2.04
N SER A 276 15.02 -20.59 2.64
CA SER A 276 14.45 -19.29 2.28
C SER A 276 13.74 -18.66 3.48
N MET A 277 13.38 -17.39 3.34
CA MET A 277 12.55 -16.70 4.31
C MET A 277 11.28 -16.16 3.65
N ASN A 278 10.29 -15.81 4.48
CA ASN A 278 9.07 -15.15 4.02
C ASN A 278 9.42 -13.89 3.21
N VAL A 279 8.77 -13.70 2.05
CA VAL A 279 9.08 -12.60 1.12
C VAL A 279 8.86 -11.22 1.72
N ALA A 280 7.86 -11.04 2.59
CA ALA A 280 7.63 -9.77 3.26
C ALA A 280 8.74 -9.44 4.29
N MET A 281 9.31 -10.47 4.93
CA MET A 281 10.47 -10.30 5.81
C MET A 281 11.72 -9.95 5.00
N ALA A 282 11.95 -10.63 3.87
CA ALA A 282 13.04 -10.31 2.95
C ALA A 282 12.94 -8.86 2.44
N ALA A 283 11.74 -8.42 2.05
CA ALA A 283 11.47 -7.04 1.66
C ALA A 283 11.86 -6.05 2.77
N GLY A 284 11.51 -6.36 4.02
CA GLY A 284 11.86 -5.53 5.17
C GLY A 284 13.37 -5.38 5.33
N ILE A 285 14.10 -6.47 5.31
CA ILE A 285 15.57 -6.47 5.46
C ILE A 285 16.23 -5.64 4.34
N ILE A 286 15.85 -5.87 3.09
CA ILE A 286 16.42 -5.19 1.93
C ILE A 286 16.12 -3.69 1.96
N LEU A 287 14.87 -3.32 2.19
CA LEU A 287 14.43 -1.93 2.19
C LEU A 287 15.08 -1.12 3.32
N PHE A 288 15.19 -1.70 4.53
CA PHE A 288 15.80 -1.02 5.67
C PHE A 288 17.32 -0.99 5.58
N GLU A 289 17.98 -2.00 4.98
CA GLU A 289 19.41 -1.91 4.68
C GLU A 289 19.68 -0.81 3.66
N GLY A 290 18.90 -0.73 2.57
CA GLY A 290 18.99 0.38 1.62
C GLY A 290 18.73 1.74 2.28
N LEU A 291 17.74 1.85 3.18
CA LEU A 291 17.50 3.07 3.96
C LEU A 291 18.70 3.43 4.85
N ARG A 292 19.27 2.43 5.54
CA ARG A 292 20.47 2.61 6.37
C ARG A 292 21.61 3.22 5.57
N GLN A 293 21.92 2.67 4.39
CA GLN A 293 23.00 3.14 3.54
C GLN A 293 22.75 4.55 2.99
N ARG A 294 21.51 4.88 2.59
CA ARG A 294 21.17 6.21 2.06
C ARG A 294 21.16 7.33 3.11
N LYS A 295 20.76 7.02 4.36
CA LYS A 295 20.46 8.07 5.36
C LYS A 295 21.40 8.12 6.56
N PHE A 296 21.96 6.99 6.97
CA PHE A 296 22.65 6.89 8.26
C PHE A 296 24.14 6.63 8.15
N PHE A 297 24.67 6.33 6.97
CA PHE A 297 26.07 6.07 6.74
C PHE A 297 26.53 6.72 5.44
N ARG A 298 26.66 8.03 5.50
CA ARG A 298 27.44 8.79 4.53
C ARG A 298 28.79 9.12 5.12
#